data_e20b96b51fa2543b55ac2d69137885fc
#
_entry.id   e20b96b51fa2543b55ac2d69137885fc
#
_cell.length_a   1.000
_cell.length_b   1.000
_cell.length_c   1.000
_cell.angle_alpha   90.00
_cell.angle_beta   90.00
_cell.angle_gamma   90.00
#
_symmetry.space_group_name_H-M   'P 1'
#
loop_
_entity.id
_entity.type
_entity.pdbx_description
1 polymer ?
#
loop_
_entity_poly.entity_id
_entity_poly.type
_entity_poly.pdbx_seq_one_letter_code
_entity_poly.pdbx_strand_id
1 'polypeptide(L)'
;MMKSVLLATSLLLCAPVVAAAAEPAPVASTMVEIYRIAPGQHQAFLEFIAKCDEANKLAGLPPRQLYVHSDGADWDFMLIQPAHTPPEKSAALDAAWDKVGLPSGSNFFFEIRKYIAEHTDTVTKGPTTAADYLATASK
;
A
#
# COMPACT_ATOMS: atom_id res chain seq x y z
N MET A 1 -2.05 11.53 79.66
CA MET A 1 -1.89 12.24 78.37
C MET A 1 -2.17 11.21 77.25
N MET A 2 -3.40 11.20 76.71
CA MET A 2 -3.77 10.30 75.64
C MET A 2 -3.64 11.05 74.32
N LYS A 3 -2.84 10.53 73.38
CA LYS A 3 -2.68 11.10 72.02
C LYS A 3 -3.63 10.30 71.10
N SER A 4 -4.68 10.98 70.61
CA SER A 4 -5.59 10.47 69.59
C SER A 4 -4.89 10.55 68.21
N VAL A 5 -4.79 9.40 67.52
CA VAL A 5 -4.35 9.32 66.13
C VAL A 5 -5.59 9.30 65.25
N LEU A 6 -5.79 10.33 64.41
CA LEU A 6 -6.80 10.39 63.37
C LEU A 6 -6.28 9.64 62.14
N LEU A 7 -6.95 8.56 61.75
CA LEU A 7 -6.72 7.81 60.55
C LEU A 7 -7.56 8.43 59.43
N ALA A 8 -6.93 9.11 58.46
CA ALA A 8 -7.62 9.64 57.30
C ALA A 8 -7.64 8.57 56.21
N THR A 9 -8.84 8.06 55.90
CA THR A 9 -9.10 7.09 54.82
C THR A 9 -9.36 7.83 53.54
N SER A 10 -8.37 7.84 52.62
CA SER A 10 -8.53 8.41 51.27
C SER A 10 -9.26 7.41 50.36
N LEU A 11 -10.48 7.73 49.96
CA LEU A 11 -11.24 6.99 48.96
C LEU A 11 -10.77 7.38 47.56
N LEU A 12 -10.04 6.49 46.86
CA LEU A 12 -9.68 6.67 45.45
C LEU A 12 -10.91 6.36 44.59
N LEU A 13 -11.54 7.37 44.00
CA LEU A 13 -12.54 7.19 42.95
C LEU A 13 -11.86 6.77 41.64
N CYS A 14 -11.92 5.49 41.27
CA CYS A 14 -11.59 5.02 39.93
C CYS A 14 -12.75 5.35 38.96
N ALA A 15 -12.62 6.41 38.18
CA ALA A 15 -13.55 6.66 37.08
C ALA A 15 -13.25 5.68 35.92
N PRO A 16 -14.25 5.01 35.32
CA PRO A 16 -14.03 4.17 34.15
C PRO A 16 -13.65 5.08 32.96
N VAL A 17 -12.46 4.87 32.41
CA VAL A 17 -12.07 5.45 31.12
C VAL A 17 -12.84 4.68 30.04
N VAL A 18 -13.90 5.28 29.52
CA VAL A 18 -14.57 4.79 28.31
C VAL A 18 -13.62 5.05 27.14
N ALA A 19 -12.94 4.01 26.69
CA ALA A 19 -12.18 4.07 25.45
C ALA A 19 -13.17 4.31 24.29
N ALA A 20 -13.18 5.52 23.73
CA ALA A 20 -13.88 5.80 22.50
C ALA A 20 -13.32 4.86 21.42
N ALA A 21 -14.17 4.02 20.82
CA ALA A 21 -13.82 3.21 19.68
C ALA A 21 -13.35 4.16 18.57
N ALA A 22 -12.08 4.04 18.15
CA ALA A 22 -11.57 4.82 17.03
C ALA A 22 -12.40 4.51 15.79
N GLU A 23 -12.84 5.55 15.09
CA GLU A 23 -13.55 5.40 13.83
C GLU A 23 -12.65 4.62 12.86
N PRO A 24 -13.16 3.58 12.16
CA PRO A 24 -12.34 2.79 11.25
C PRO A 24 -11.76 3.70 10.17
N ALA A 25 -10.45 3.63 9.96
CA ALA A 25 -9.77 4.40 8.94
C ALA A 25 -10.38 4.08 7.55
N PRO A 26 -10.52 5.07 6.66
CA PRO A 26 -11.05 4.84 5.33
C PRO A 26 -10.20 3.79 4.60
N VAL A 27 -10.87 2.80 3.99
CA VAL A 27 -10.20 1.73 3.26
C VAL A 27 -9.47 2.33 2.05
N ALA A 28 -8.16 2.12 1.98
CA ALA A 28 -7.30 2.68 0.93
C ALA A 28 -7.67 2.13 -0.45
N SER A 29 -7.55 2.97 -1.47
CA SER A 29 -7.62 2.52 -2.86
C SER A 29 -6.29 1.92 -3.28
N THR A 30 -6.35 0.74 -3.88
CA THR A 30 -5.20 -0.07 -4.25
C THR A 30 -5.28 -0.42 -5.74
N MET A 31 -4.19 -0.24 -6.47
CA MET A 31 -4.04 -0.73 -7.84
C MET A 31 -3.56 -2.18 -7.79
N VAL A 32 -4.24 -3.04 -8.52
CA VAL A 32 -3.84 -4.43 -8.78
C VAL A 32 -3.58 -4.54 -10.27
N GLU A 33 -2.36 -4.92 -10.61
CA GLU A 33 -1.88 -5.06 -11.98
C GLU A 33 -1.49 -6.53 -12.21
N ILE A 34 -2.07 -7.17 -13.20
CA ILE A 34 -1.82 -8.58 -13.53
C ILE A 34 -1.17 -8.63 -14.91
N TYR A 35 -0.03 -9.29 -15.01
CA TYR A 35 0.82 -9.33 -16.19
C TYR A 35 1.02 -10.73 -16.73
N ARG A 36 0.86 -10.88 -18.04
CA ARG A 36 1.43 -11.97 -18.82
C ARG A 36 2.62 -11.41 -19.61
N ILE A 37 3.78 -11.99 -19.41
CA ILE A 37 5.03 -11.49 -19.96
C ILE A 37 5.27 -12.04 -21.36
N ALA A 38 5.84 -11.21 -22.23
CA ALA A 38 6.26 -11.66 -23.55
C ALA A 38 7.37 -12.73 -23.42
N PRO A 39 7.41 -13.75 -24.28
CA PRO A 39 8.38 -14.83 -24.20
C PRO A 39 9.83 -14.29 -24.10
N GLY A 40 10.58 -14.76 -23.11
CA GLY A 40 11.96 -14.37 -22.88
C GLY A 40 12.18 -13.02 -22.20
N GLN A 41 11.12 -12.25 -21.86
CA GLN A 41 11.22 -10.91 -21.29
C GLN A 41 11.05 -10.87 -19.75
N HIS A 42 10.90 -12.00 -19.08
CA HIS A 42 10.63 -12.06 -17.64
C HIS A 42 11.70 -11.34 -16.79
N GLN A 43 12.96 -11.59 -17.08
CA GLN A 43 14.05 -10.95 -16.34
C GLN A 43 14.08 -9.45 -16.60
N ALA A 44 13.98 -9.01 -17.86
CA ALA A 44 14.00 -7.60 -18.24
C ALA A 44 12.80 -6.83 -17.63
N PHE A 45 11.62 -7.45 -17.56
CA PHE A 45 10.47 -6.91 -16.86
C PHE A 45 10.74 -6.70 -15.38
N LEU A 46 11.27 -7.71 -14.69
CA LEU A 46 11.57 -7.60 -13.25
C LEU A 46 12.66 -6.57 -12.97
N GLU A 47 13.69 -6.45 -13.83
CA GLU A 47 14.71 -5.40 -13.73
C GLU A 47 14.10 -3.99 -13.92
N PHE A 48 13.14 -3.85 -14.82
CA PHE A 48 12.41 -2.60 -15.01
C PHE A 48 11.56 -2.25 -13.78
N ILE A 49 10.81 -3.20 -13.23
CA ILE A 49 10.01 -3.01 -12.01
C ILE A 49 10.90 -2.68 -10.81
N ALA A 50 12.06 -3.33 -10.68
CA ALA A 50 13.03 -3.03 -9.62
C ALA A 50 13.52 -1.56 -9.66
N LYS A 51 13.74 -0.98 -10.86
CA LYS A 51 14.05 0.45 -11.00
C LYS A 51 12.88 1.33 -10.56
N CYS A 52 11.65 0.95 -10.90
CA CYS A 52 10.46 1.68 -10.42
C CYS A 52 10.36 1.64 -8.89
N ASP A 53 10.68 0.52 -8.26
CA ASP A 53 10.67 0.39 -6.80
C ASP A 53 11.81 1.17 -6.14
N GLU A 54 12.97 1.27 -6.81
CA GLU A 54 14.06 2.16 -6.37
C GLU A 54 13.62 3.63 -6.40
N ALA A 55 12.94 4.09 -7.46
CA ALA A 55 12.38 5.43 -7.52
C ALA A 55 11.37 5.69 -6.40
N ASN A 56 10.45 4.74 -6.15
CA ASN A 56 9.51 4.81 -5.04
C ASN A 56 10.24 4.96 -3.70
N LYS A 57 11.25 4.14 -3.45
CA LYS A 57 12.08 4.21 -2.23
C LYS A 57 12.76 5.57 -2.06
N LEU A 58 13.34 6.11 -3.12
CA LEU A 58 13.98 7.43 -3.12
C LEU A 58 12.99 8.57 -2.81
N ALA A 59 11.74 8.43 -3.28
CA ALA A 59 10.65 9.37 -2.99
C ALA A 59 10.01 9.18 -1.62
N GLY A 60 10.43 8.15 -0.85
CA GLY A 60 9.82 7.80 0.43
C GLY A 60 8.41 7.20 0.29
N LEU A 61 8.19 6.48 -0.80
CA LEU A 61 7.00 5.68 -1.07
C LEU A 61 7.28 4.19 -0.79
N PRO A 62 6.25 3.40 -0.47
CA PRO A 62 6.42 1.95 -0.30
C PRO A 62 6.75 1.28 -1.66
N PRO A 63 7.50 0.17 -1.64
CA PRO A 63 7.66 -0.67 -2.82
C PRO A 63 6.33 -1.33 -3.20
N ARG A 64 6.22 -1.76 -4.45
CA ARG A 64 5.13 -2.63 -4.88
C ARG A 64 5.22 -3.98 -4.20
N GLN A 65 4.07 -4.59 -3.94
CA GLN A 65 4.02 -5.99 -3.55
C GLN A 65 4.02 -6.82 -4.83
N LEU A 66 5.03 -7.67 -5.00
CA LEU A 66 5.14 -8.58 -6.13
C LEU A 66 4.68 -9.98 -5.73
N TYR A 67 3.76 -10.53 -6.50
CA TYR A 67 3.36 -11.94 -6.44
C TYR A 67 3.79 -12.62 -7.73
N VAL A 68 4.49 -13.74 -7.58
CA VAL A 68 4.94 -14.58 -8.69
C VAL A 68 3.99 -15.76 -8.84
N HIS A 69 3.48 -15.98 -10.04
CA HIS A 69 2.59 -17.09 -10.32
C HIS A 69 3.29 -18.44 -10.05
N SER A 70 2.58 -19.37 -9.45
CA SER A 70 3.09 -20.70 -9.17
C SER A 70 2.26 -21.81 -9.79
N ASP A 71 0.94 -21.64 -9.86
CA ASP A 71 0.02 -22.65 -10.42
C ASP A 71 -1.36 -22.03 -10.69
N GLY A 72 -2.09 -22.51 -11.69
CA GLY A 72 -3.48 -22.12 -11.98
C GLY A 72 -3.65 -21.27 -13.24
N ALA A 73 -4.10 -20.02 -13.11
CA ALA A 73 -4.45 -19.14 -14.22
C ALA A 73 -3.25 -18.69 -15.07
N ASP A 74 -3.52 -18.21 -16.28
CA ASP A 74 -2.50 -17.82 -17.28
C ASP A 74 -2.03 -16.37 -17.04
N TRP A 75 -1.17 -16.18 -16.05
CA TRP A 75 -0.45 -14.92 -15.78
C TRP A 75 0.90 -15.23 -15.14
N ASP A 76 1.86 -14.30 -15.20
CA ASP A 76 3.22 -14.49 -14.66
C ASP A 76 3.43 -13.72 -13.37
N PHE A 77 3.03 -12.45 -13.31
CA PHE A 77 3.22 -11.57 -12.16
C PHE A 77 1.97 -10.78 -11.82
N MET A 78 1.76 -10.56 -10.52
CA MET A 78 0.78 -9.60 -10.02
C MET A 78 1.49 -8.58 -9.14
N LEU A 79 1.24 -7.30 -9.41
CA LEU A 79 1.73 -6.19 -8.61
C LEU A 79 0.57 -5.53 -7.87
N ILE A 80 0.80 -5.20 -6.61
CA ILE A 80 -0.16 -4.47 -5.78
C ILE A 80 0.53 -3.23 -5.21
N GLN A 81 -0.08 -2.06 -5.41
CA GLN A 81 0.44 -0.78 -4.95
C GLN A 81 -0.69 0.20 -4.60
N PRO A 82 -0.43 1.29 -3.87
CA PRO A 82 -1.41 2.36 -3.72
C PRO A 82 -1.88 2.87 -5.08
N ALA A 83 -3.20 3.09 -5.25
CA ALA A 83 -3.77 3.52 -6.53
C ALA A 83 -3.33 4.94 -6.93
N HIS A 84 -2.90 5.74 -5.97
CA HIS A 84 -2.48 7.13 -6.19
C HIS A 84 -1.22 7.47 -5.40
N THR A 85 -0.33 8.23 -6.03
CA THR A 85 0.76 8.88 -5.33
C THR A 85 0.19 10.06 -4.51
N PRO A 86 0.54 10.19 -3.22
CA PRO A 86 0.17 11.36 -2.44
C PRO A 86 0.68 12.64 -3.10
N PRO A 87 -0.13 13.72 -3.22
CA PRO A 87 0.26 14.95 -3.94
C PRO A 87 1.58 15.54 -3.44
N GLU A 88 1.83 15.47 -2.14
CA GLU A 88 3.06 15.95 -1.52
C GLU A 88 4.32 15.14 -1.87
N LYS A 89 4.15 13.96 -2.46
CA LYS A 89 5.23 13.07 -2.90
C LYS A 89 5.50 13.14 -4.41
N SER A 90 4.61 13.76 -5.19
CA SER A 90 4.70 13.75 -6.66
C SER A 90 6.01 14.34 -7.16
N ALA A 91 6.42 15.51 -6.69
CA ALA A 91 7.67 16.14 -7.12
C ALA A 91 8.92 15.32 -6.74
N ALA A 92 8.89 14.67 -5.55
CA ALA A 92 9.97 13.81 -5.12
C ALA A 92 10.05 12.53 -5.97
N LEU A 93 8.90 12.00 -6.37
CA LEU A 93 8.82 10.83 -7.25
C LEU A 93 9.33 11.17 -8.66
N ASP A 94 8.94 12.30 -9.23
CA ASP A 94 9.41 12.75 -10.54
C ASP A 94 10.95 12.89 -10.57
N ALA A 95 11.52 13.54 -9.55
CA ALA A 95 12.97 13.68 -9.43
C ALA A 95 13.68 12.32 -9.24
N ALA A 96 13.06 11.39 -8.49
CA ALA A 96 13.59 10.05 -8.32
C ALA A 96 13.52 9.24 -9.61
N TRP A 97 12.45 9.39 -10.37
CA TRP A 97 12.24 8.75 -11.67
C TRP A 97 13.33 9.13 -12.66
N ASP A 98 13.63 10.44 -12.77
CA ASP A 98 14.72 10.95 -13.59
C ASP A 98 16.09 10.43 -13.13
N LYS A 99 16.31 10.38 -11.81
CA LYS A 99 17.58 9.93 -11.22
C LYS A 99 17.90 8.48 -11.55
N VAL A 100 16.91 7.59 -11.58
CA VAL A 100 17.09 6.17 -11.90
C VAL A 100 17.02 5.89 -13.42
N GLY A 101 16.81 6.94 -14.22
CA GLY A 101 16.78 6.86 -15.67
C GLY A 101 15.57 6.14 -16.24
N LEU A 102 14.43 6.27 -15.58
CA LEU A 102 13.16 5.74 -16.08
C LEU A 102 12.56 6.69 -17.12
N PRO A 103 11.97 6.17 -18.19
CA PRO A 103 11.25 7.00 -19.16
C PRO A 103 9.98 7.58 -18.53
N SER A 104 9.61 8.80 -18.91
CA SER A 104 8.40 9.49 -18.44
C SER A 104 7.36 9.67 -19.55
N GLY A 105 6.13 9.97 -19.15
CA GLY A 105 5.03 10.22 -20.07
C GLY A 105 4.74 9.03 -20.99
N SER A 106 4.51 9.30 -22.28
CA SER A 106 4.23 8.27 -23.28
C SER A 106 5.39 7.29 -23.48
N ASN A 107 6.63 7.71 -23.21
CA ASN A 107 7.81 6.84 -23.37
C ASN A 107 7.80 5.69 -22.36
N PHE A 108 7.21 5.88 -21.18
CA PHE A 108 7.02 4.80 -20.21
C PHE A 108 6.17 3.66 -20.80
N PHE A 109 5.08 4.02 -21.47
CA PHE A 109 4.19 3.02 -22.08
C PHE A 109 4.88 2.28 -23.24
N PHE A 110 5.71 2.96 -24.02
CA PHE A 110 6.49 2.30 -25.07
C PHE A 110 7.56 1.38 -24.50
N GLU A 111 8.14 1.74 -23.35
CA GLU A 111 9.15 0.92 -22.70
C GLU A 111 8.52 -0.34 -22.09
N ILE A 112 7.52 -0.20 -21.22
CA ILE A 112 6.93 -1.34 -20.51
C ILE A 112 6.31 -2.34 -21.49
N ARG A 113 5.73 -1.87 -22.61
CA ARG A 113 5.13 -2.75 -23.62
C ARG A 113 6.11 -3.67 -24.34
N LYS A 114 7.40 -3.42 -24.26
CA LYS A 114 8.42 -4.34 -24.79
C LYS A 114 8.47 -5.65 -24.01
N TYR A 115 8.07 -5.62 -22.76
CA TYR A 115 8.18 -6.76 -21.84
C TYR A 115 6.89 -7.55 -21.70
N ILE A 116 5.74 -6.96 -21.97
CA ILE A 116 4.44 -7.56 -21.67
C ILE A 116 3.70 -8.03 -22.93
N ALA A 117 3.08 -9.21 -22.86
CA ALA A 117 2.14 -9.71 -23.85
C ALA A 117 0.73 -9.20 -23.57
N GLU A 118 0.29 -9.28 -22.31
CA GLU A 118 -1.02 -8.81 -21.84
C GLU A 118 -0.89 -8.24 -20.42
N HIS A 119 -1.77 -7.31 -20.07
CA HIS A 119 -1.95 -6.86 -18.69
C HIS A 119 -3.37 -6.40 -18.45
N THR A 120 -3.77 -6.45 -17.18
CA THR A 120 -5.04 -5.93 -16.69
C THR A 120 -4.79 -5.13 -15.42
N ASP A 121 -5.31 -3.91 -15.38
CA ASP A 121 -5.23 -3.02 -14.24
C ASP A 121 -6.62 -2.85 -13.62
N THR A 122 -6.68 -2.96 -12.30
CA THR A 122 -7.93 -2.79 -11.55
C THR A 122 -7.69 -1.97 -10.29
N VAL A 123 -8.51 -0.94 -10.08
CA VAL A 123 -8.54 -0.23 -8.80
C VAL A 123 -9.49 -0.94 -7.85
N THR A 124 -8.98 -1.30 -6.70
CA THR A 124 -9.71 -1.99 -5.63
C THR A 124 -9.75 -1.16 -4.36
N LYS A 125 -10.58 -1.56 -3.40
CA LYS A 125 -10.54 -1.06 -2.02
C LYS A 125 -10.03 -2.17 -1.12
N GLY A 126 -8.92 -1.92 -0.42
CA GLY A 126 -8.32 -2.93 0.45
C GLY A 126 -6.87 -2.63 0.80
N PRO A 127 -6.27 -3.51 1.62
CA PRO A 127 -6.87 -4.74 2.16
C PRO A 127 -7.99 -4.45 3.19
N THR A 128 -9.02 -5.30 3.21
CA THR A 128 -10.12 -5.26 4.19
C THR A 128 -10.63 -6.68 4.47
N THR A 129 -11.43 -6.86 5.50
CA THR A 129 -12.12 -8.13 5.77
C THR A 129 -13.57 -8.09 5.30
N ALA A 130 -14.18 -9.25 5.11
CA ALA A 130 -15.60 -9.32 4.77
C ALA A 130 -16.49 -8.68 5.86
N ALA A 131 -16.13 -8.84 7.13
CA ALA A 131 -16.84 -8.25 8.25
C ALA A 131 -16.76 -6.71 8.24
N ASP A 132 -15.57 -6.14 8.03
CA ASP A 132 -15.37 -4.69 7.96
C ASP A 132 -16.08 -4.10 6.75
N TYR A 133 -16.01 -4.78 5.60
CA TYR A 133 -16.70 -4.32 4.39
C TYR A 133 -18.22 -4.31 4.57
N LEU A 134 -18.80 -5.36 5.17
CA LEU A 134 -20.24 -5.43 5.49
C LEU A 134 -20.66 -4.32 6.46
N ALA A 135 -19.83 -3.98 7.44
CA ALA A 135 -20.09 -2.88 8.36
C ALA A 135 -20.20 -1.52 7.69
N THR A 136 -19.52 -1.30 6.53
CA THR A 136 -19.64 -0.07 5.75
C THR A 136 -20.94 0.01 4.95
N ALA A 137 -21.51 -1.12 4.55
CA ALA A 137 -22.74 -1.19 3.76
C ALA A 137 -24.01 -0.95 4.61
N SER A 138 -23.90 -1.04 5.93
CA SER A 138 -25.03 -0.90 6.86
C SER A 138 -25.29 0.55 7.32
N LYS A 139 -24.57 1.52 6.77
CA LYS A 139 -24.72 2.96 7.02
C LYS A 139 -25.36 3.64 5.82
#